data_08e8d2c88a8231f50a283a0d82ff6ea2
#
_entry.id   08e8d2c88a8231f50a283a0d82ff6ea2
#
_cell.length_a   1.000
_cell.length_b   1.000
_cell.length_c   1.000
_cell.angle_alpha   90.00
_cell.angle_beta   90.00
_cell.angle_gamma   90.00
#
_symmetry.space_group_name_H-M   'P 1'
#
loop_
_entity.id
_entity.type
_entity.pdbx_description
1 polymer ?
#
loop_
_entity_poly.entity_id
_entity_poly.type
_entity_poly.pdbx_seq_one_letter_code
_entity_poly.pdbx_strand_id
1 'polypeptide(L)'
;MASMLQSIITEHENSLIYAQTIQNGLLPKTRHFEKFFKNHFVLYKPQDKIGGDFYWLTKKDDVIFFALADCTGHGISGAMLSVLGISLLNYVIQKNFDNVGDYLTELDKKWIETFNNEITDSHYNNDWLEITLISFNTQTREFQYSCGGGEFAIHQNNSIKIYKGNSYPIGGWQIEKNRTFDTHKLTLEEKAKLYFFSDGIKHQFDSSNTKKFSRRRLLNVLDHYHAFSMEQQQDLFEFVLNTWQENIKQTDDISLIGIEF
;
A
#
# COMPACT_ATOMS: atom_id res chain seq x y z
N MET A 1 30.93 8.69 -28.88
CA MET A 1 30.71 8.45 -27.43
C MET A 1 29.41 9.10 -26.96
N ALA A 2 29.19 10.41 -27.07
CA ALA A 2 27.97 11.09 -26.62
C ALA A 2 26.67 10.54 -27.25
N SER A 3 26.65 10.29 -28.57
CA SER A 3 25.48 9.74 -29.27
C SER A 3 25.14 8.30 -28.83
N MET A 4 26.14 7.48 -28.56
CA MET A 4 25.96 6.12 -28.04
C MET A 4 25.39 6.15 -26.59
N LEU A 5 25.91 7.05 -25.75
CA LEU A 5 25.39 7.23 -24.38
C LEU A 5 23.94 7.68 -24.42
N GLN A 6 23.61 8.65 -25.29
CA GLN A 6 22.25 9.14 -25.46
C GLN A 6 21.29 8.03 -25.91
N SER A 7 21.73 7.15 -26.83
CA SER A 7 20.93 5.99 -27.28
C SER A 7 20.63 5.02 -26.14
N ILE A 8 21.65 4.69 -25.31
CA ILE A 8 21.49 3.81 -24.15
C ILE A 8 20.51 4.40 -23.12
N ILE A 9 20.63 5.70 -22.82
CA ILE A 9 19.72 6.39 -21.91
C ILE A 9 18.29 6.33 -22.43
N THR A 10 18.07 6.63 -23.71
CA THR A 10 16.75 6.61 -24.33
C THR A 10 16.12 5.20 -24.31
N GLU A 11 16.92 4.17 -24.59
CA GLU A 11 16.47 2.77 -24.55
C GLU A 11 16.06 2.36 -23.12
N HIS A 12 16.86 2.75 -22.14
CA HIS A 12 16.56 2.49 -20.74
C HIS A 12 15.27 3.21 -20.29
N GLU A 13 15.11 4.49 -20.65
CA GLU A 13 13.88 5.26 -20.37
C GLU A 13 12.63 4.62 -20.99
N ASN A 14 12.73 4.16 -22.25
CA ASN A 14 11.63 3.48 -22.93
C ASN A 14 11.26 2.17 -22.23
N SER A 15 12.25 1.41 -21.76
CA SER A 15 12.04 0.18 -21.00
C SER A 15 11.32 0.45 -19.67
N LEU A 16 11.68 1.52 -18.97
CA LEU A 16 10.99 1.93 -17.73
C LEU A 16 9.55 2.40 -17.99
N ILE A 17 9.29 3.12 -19.10
CA ILE A 17 7.92 3.53 -19.49
C ILE A 17 7.06 2.29 -19.78
N TYR A 18 7.64 1.28 -20.44
CA TYR A 18 6.92 0.03 -20.70
C TYR A 18 6.63 -0.74 -19.41
N ALA A 19 7.62 -0.84 -18.48
CA ALA A 19 7.43 -1.44 -17.17
C ALA A 19 6.33 -0.71 -16.36
N GLN A 20 6.29 0.63 -16.42
CA GLN A 20 5.23 1.43 -15.80
C GLN A 20 3.84 1.09 -16.38
N THR A 21 3.75 0.88 -17.70
CA THR A 21 2.50 0.48 -18.34
C THR A 21 2.01 -0.87 -17.83
N ILE A 22 2.93 -1.83 -17.64
CA ILE A 22 2.62 -3.15 -17.08
C ILE A 22 2.16 -3.00 -15.61
N GLN A 23 2.94 -2.33 -14.76
CA GLN A 23 2.60 -2.15 -13.35
C GLN A 23 1.27 -1.43 -13.19
N ASN A 24 1.06 -0.34 -13.92
CA ASN A 24 -0.22 0.38 -13.94
C ASN A 24 -1.37 -0.49 -14.45
N GLY A 25 -1.11 -1.46 -15.33
CA GLY A 25 -2.11 -2.41 -15.80
C GLY A 25 -2.62 -3.35 -14.71
N LEU A 26 -1.81 -3.64 -13.71
CA LEU A 26 -2.14 -4.53 -12.59
C LEU A 26 -2.89 -3.81 -11.47
N LEU A 27 -2.67 -2.49 -11.30
CA LEU A 27 -3.31 -1.71 -10.25
C LEU A 27 -4.80 -1.48 -10.56
N PRO A 28 -5.69 -1.56 -9.56
CA PRO A 28 -7.09 -1.21 -9.69
C PRO A 28 -7.26 0.21 -10.23
N LYS A 29 -8.15 0.38 -11.20
CA LYS A 29 -8.50 1.69 -11.74
C LYS A 29 -9.67 2.31 -10.95
N THR A 30 -9.85 3.62 -11.05
CA THR A 30 -10.97 4.38 -10.44
C THR A 30 -12.31 3.67 -10.61
N ARG A 31 -12.63 3.19 -11.82
CA ARG A 31 -13.85 2.42 -12.13
C ARG A 31 -14.02 1.14 -11.27
N HIS A 32 -12.94 0.56 -10.73
CA HIS A 32 -13.01 -0.62 -9.86
C HIS A 32 -13.39 -0.20 -8.44
N PHE A 33 -12.89 0.93 -7.97
CA PHE A 33 -13.30 1.51 -6.69
C PHE A 33 -14.77 1.94 -6.71
N GLU A 34 -15.21 2.63 -7.78
CA GLU A 34 -16.58 3.11 -7.95
C GLU A 34 -17.65 1.99 -7.87
N LYS A 35 -17.27 0.74 -8.19
CA LYS A 35 -18.17 -0.40 -8.02
C LYS A 35 -18.49 -0.74 -6.57
N PHE A 36 -17.59 -0.40 -5.66
CA PHE A 36 -17.65 -0.84 -4.26
C PHE A 36 -17.77 0.32 -3.28
N PHE A 37 -17.17 1.46 -3.61
CA PHE A 37 -17.07 2.63 -2.75
C PHE A 37 -17.57 3.87 -3.51
N LYS A 38 -18.64 4.46 -3.02
CA LYS A 38 -19.24 5.64 -3.64
C LYS A 38 -18.28 6.84 -3.61
N ASN A 39 -17.60 7.01 -2.49
CA ASN A 39 -16.67 8.10 -2.25
C ASN A 39 -15.29 7.52 -1.92
N HIS A 40 -14.30 7.85 -2.72
CA HIS A 40 -12.92 7.41 -2.53
C HIS A 40 -11.96 8.37 -3.23
N PHE A 41 -10.68 8.27 -2.89
CA PHE A 41 -9.59 8.84 -3.68
C PHE A 41 -8.37 7.93 -3.64
N VAL A 42 -7.51 8.07 -4.64
CA VAL A 42 -6.23 7.37 -4.75
C VAL A 42 -5.16 8.38 -5.12
N LEU A 43 -4.28 8.71 -4.18
CA LEU A 43 -3.04 9.42 -4.41
C LEU A 43 -1.91 8.37 -4.43
N TYR A 44 -1.36 8.12 -5.62
CA TYR A 44 -0.29 7.16 -5.85
C TYR A 44 0.83 7.82 -6.64
N LYS A 45 1.98 8.00 -6.01
CA LYS A 45 3.14 8.73 -6.55
C LYS A 45 4.39 7.88 -6.31
N PRO A 46 4.77 6.99 -7.23
CA PRO A 46 6.05 6.29 -7.15
C PRO A 46 7.21 7.30 -7.15
N GLN A 47 8.30 6.96 -6.46
CA GLN A 47 9.51 7.77 -6.41
C GLN A 47 10.15 7.93 -7.79
N ASP A 48 10.14 6.84 -8.56
CA ASP A 48 10.58 6.78 -9.95
C ASP A 48 9.38 6.55 -10.88
N LYS A 49 9.58 6.04 -12.10
CA LYS A 49 8.47 5.69 -13.01
C LYS A 49 7.64 4.51 -12.50
N ILE A 50 8.27 3.60 -11.73
CA ILE A 50 7.71 2.41 -11.11
C ILE A 50 8.16 2.33 -9.66
N GLY A 51 7.39 1.68 -8.80
CA GLY A 51 7.65 1.65 -7.37
C GLY A 51 7.33 0.32 -6.70
N GLY A 52 7.71 0.21 -5.41
CA GLY A 52 7.42 -0.92 -4.53
C GLY A 52 6.00 -0.89 -3.95
N ASP A 53 5.45 0.31 -3.79
CA ASP A 53 4.08 0.46 -3.32
C ASP A 53 3.08 -0.11 -4.31
N PHE A 54 2.06 -0.77 -3.81
CA PHE A 54 0.90 -1.16 -4.60
C PHE A 54 -0.37 -1.22 -3.76
N TYR A 55 -1.51 -1.06 -4.43
CA TYR A 55 -2.81 -1.30 -3.83
C TYR A 55 -3.56 -2.35 -4.64
N TRP A 56 -4.42 -3.09 -3.96
CA TRP A 56 -5.13 -4.22 -4.51
C TRP A 56 -6.58 -4.23 -4.03
N LEU A 57 -7.50 -4.56 -4.92
CA LEU A 57 -8.94 -4.52 -4.65
C LEU A 57 -9.62 -5.67 -5.39
N THR A 58 -10.40 -6.45 -4.68
CA THR A 58 -11.24 -7.48 -5.28
C THR A 58 -12.53 -7.70 -4.50
N LYS A 59 -13.48 -8.39 -5.11
CA LYS A 59 -14.66 -8.90 -4.43
C LYS A 59 -14.75 -10.41 -4.64
N LYS A 60 -15.01 -11.13 -3.57
CA LYS A 60 -15.30 -12.55 -3.58
C LYS A 60 -16.62 -12.77 -2.85
N ASP A 61 -17.61 -13.30 -3.53
CA ASP A 61 -18.97 -13.40 -3.04
C ASP A 61 -19.50 -12.04 -2.54
N ASP A 62 -19.92 -11.92 -1.29
CA ASP A 62 -20.38 -10.68 -0.68
C ASP A 62 -19.29 -9.90 0.06
N VAL A 63 -18.04 -10.35 -0.01
CA VAL A 63 -16.92 -9.74 0.71
C VAL A 63 -16.03 -8.96 -0.24
N ILE A 64 -15.85 -7.68 0.07
CA ILE A 64 -14.88 -6.80 -0.59
C ILE A 64 -13.57 -6.91 0.19
N PHE A 65 -12.46 -7.11 -0.53
CA PHE A 65 -11.11 -7.10 0.01
C PHE A 65 -10.34 -5.95 -0.59
N PHE A 66 -9.65 -5.21 0.25
CA PHE A 66 -8.74 -4.15 -0.16
C PHE A 66 -7.42 -4.26 0.60
N ALA A 67 -6.31 -4.05 -0.11
CA ALA A 67 -4.98 -3.96 0.51
C ALA A 67 -4.21 -2.76 0.00
N LEU A 68 -3.40 -2.16 0.87
CA LEU A 68 -2.26 -1.31 0.54
C LEU A 68 -1.01 -2.00 1.06
N ALA A 69 0.01 -2.08 0.22
CA ALA A 69 1.27 -2.71 0.55
C ALA A 69 2.46 -1.89 0.05
N ASP A 70 3.57 -2.02 0.76
CA ASP A 70 4.84 -1.33 0.53
C ASP A 70 5.96 -2.38 0.59
N CYS A 71 6.62 -2.62 -0.55
CA CYS A 71 7.69 -3.61 -0.68
C CYS A 71 9.05 -2.97 -0.39
N THR A 72 10.00 -3.78 0.11
CA THR A 72 11.40 -3.35 0.24
C THR A 72 11.95 -2.82 -1.08
N GLY A 73 12.56 -1.61 -1.02
CA GLY A 73 13.20 -1.00 -2.17
C GLY A 73 12.22 -0.29 -3.09
N HIS A 74 12.77 0.52 -3.96
CA HIS A 74 12.03 1.36 -4.92
C HIS A 74 12.53 1.09 -6.36
N GLY A 75 11.90 1.73 -7.35
CA GLY A 75 12.27 1.56 -8.74
C GLY A 75 12.04 0.12 -9.24
N ILE A 76 12.97 -0.43 -10.00
CA ILE A 76 12.80 -1.73 -10.67
C ILE A 76 12.65 -2.88 -9.67
N SER A 77 13.49 -2.95 -8.64
CA SER A 77 13.43 -4.02 -7.64
C SER A 77 12.11 -4.01 -6.87
N GLY A 78 11.71 -2.85 -6.34
CA GLY A 78 10.42 -2.68 -5.68
C GLY A 78 9.24 -3.04 -6.59
N ALA A 79 9.28 -2.59 -7.85
CA ALA A 79 8.24 -2.90 -8.83
C ALA A 79 8.11 -4.41 -9.13
N MET A 80 9.22 -5.15 -9.18
CA MET A 80 9.17 -6.62 -9.33
C MET A 80 8.52 -7.29 -8.12
N LEU A 81 8.83 -6.82 -6.91
CA LEU A 81 8.22 -7.32 -5.68
C LEU A 81 6.72 -6.95 -5.60
N SER A 82 6.32 -5.76 -6.06
CA SER A 82 4.91 -5.38 -6.11
C SER A 82 4.09 -6.26 -7.06
N VAL A 83 4.64 -6.61 -8.23
CA VAL A 83 4.02 -7.55 -9.18
C VAL A 83 3.87 -8.95 -8.56
N LEU A 84 4.91 -9.42 -7.86
CA LEU A 84 4.85 -10.68 -7.12
C LEU A 84 3.77 -10.61 -6.03
N GLY A 85 3.75 -9.55 -5.22
CA GLY A 85 2.76 -9.36 -4.14
C GLY A 85 1.32 -9.38 -4.67
N ILE A 86 1.04 -8.67 -5.76
CA ILE A 86 -0.28 -8.69 -6.43
C ILE A 86 -0.62 -10.12 -6.90
N SER A 87 0.33 -10.82 -7.51
CA SER A 87 0.13 -12.18 -8.00
C SER A 87 -0.19 -13.14 -6.86
N LEU A 88 0.55 -13.06 -5.77
CA LEU A 88 0.33 -13.90 -4.59
C LEU A 88 -1.00 -13.57 -3.89
N LEU A 89 -1.40 -12.29 -3.79
CA LEU A 89 -2.73 -11.92 -3.27
C LEU A 89 -3.85 -12.51 -4.13
N ASN A 90 -3.72 -12.45 -5.47
CA ASN A 90 -4.68 -13.07 -6.38
C ASN A 90 -4.76 -14.60 -6.21
N TYR A 91 -3.65 -15.25 -5.88
CA TYR A 91 -3.63 -16.68 -5.56
C TYR A 91 -4.27 -16.98 -4.21
N VAL A 92 -3.87 -16.24 -3.16
CA VAL A 92 -4.29 -16.50 -1.78
C VAL A 92 -5.79 -16.25 -1.60
N ILE A 93 -6.36 -15.25 -2.29
CA ILE A 93 -7.80 -14.94 -2.19
C ILE A 93 -8.70 -16.06 -2.71
N GLN A 94 -8.20 -16.98 -3.53
CA GLN A 94 -8.95 -18.16 -3.97
C GLN A 94 -9.18 -19.17 -2.84
N LYS A 95 -8.39 -19.09 -1.76
CA LYS A 95 -8.61 -19.90 -0.56
C LYS A 95 -9.89 -19.45 0.16
N ASN A 96 -10.49 -20.36 0.91
CA ASN A 96 -11.67 -20.08 1.71
C ASN A 96 -11.25 -19.99 3.18
N PHE A 97 -10.85 -18.78 3.60
CA PHE A 97 -10.57 -18.48 5.00
C PHE A 97 -11.69 -17.59 5.56
N ASP A 98 -12.05 -17.81 6.83
CA ASP A 98 -13.05 -17.01 7.52
C ASP A 98 -12.47 -15.72 8.09
N ASN A 99 -11.16 -15.70 8.32
CA ASN A 99 -10.46 -14.60 8.96
C ASN A 99 -9.45 -13.95 8.02
N VAL A 100 -9.37 -12.63 8.04
CA VAL A 100 -8.47 -11.88 7.16
C VAL A 100 -6.98 -12.12 7.48
N GLY A 101 -6.66 -12.44 8.73
CA GLY A 101 -5.29 -12.79 9.15
C GLY A 101 -4.78 -14.10 8.55
N ASP A 102 -5.69 -15.05 8.29
CA ASP A 102 -5.32 -16.34 7.67
C ASP A 102 -4.85 -16.13 6.22
N TYR A 103 -5.42 -15.14 5.51
CA TYR A 103 -4.94 -14.74 4.18
C TYR A 103 -3.52 -14.18 4.24
N LEU A 104 -3.19 -13.35 5.24
CA LEU A 104 -1.82 -12.84 5.40
C LEU A 104 -0.84 -13.94 5.83
N THR A 105 -1.29 -14.89 6.66
CA THR A 105 -0.49 -16.04 7.07
C THR A 105 -0.13 -16.92 5.85
N GLU A 106 -1.10 -17.18 4.97
CA GLU A 106 -0.83 -17.93 3.73
C GLU A 106 0.01 -17.12 2.74
N LEU A 107 -0.19 -15.79 2.68
CA LEU A 107 0.64 -14.89 1.87
C LEU A 107 2.10 -14.92 2.31
N ASP A 108 2.38 -14.83 3.62
CA ASP A 108 3.73 -14.92 4.19
C ASP A 108 4.40 -16.24 3.82
N LYS A 109 3.68 -17.34 4.00
CA LYS A 109 4.16 -18.67 3.61
C LYS A 109 4.51 -18.73 2.13
N LYS A 110 3.66 -18.22 1.25
CA LYS A 110 3.89 -18.25 -0.20
C LYS A 110 5.02 -17.31 -0.62
N TRP A 111 5.14 -16.16 0.03
CA TRP A 111 6.26 -15.24 -0.18
C TRP A 111 7.60 -15.93 0.12
N ILE A 112 7.70 -16.56 1.28
CA ILE A 112 8.90 -17.29 1.70
C ILE A 112 9.20 -18.46 0.77
N GLU A 113 8.19 -19.27 0.42
CA GLU A 113 8.35 -20.40 -0.51
C GLU A 113 8.92 -19.93 -1.86
N THR A 114 8.49 -18.76 -2.36
CA THR A 114 8.95 -18.23 -3.65
C THR A 114 10.44 -17.94 -3.65
N PHE A 115 10.99 -17.45 -2.54
CA PHE A 115 12.42 -17.09 -2.44
C PHE A 115 13.32 -18.21 -1.92
N ASN A 116 12.75 -19.20 -1.23
CA ASN A 116 13.55 -20.27 -0.58
C ASN A 116 13.68 -21.55 -1.41
N ASN A 117 13.17 -21.59 -2.65
CA ASN A 117 13.20 -22.80 -3.47
C ASN A 117 14.60 -23.23 -3.95
N GLU A 118 15.62 -22.37 -3.82
CA GLU A 118 17.01 -22.71 -4.14
C GLU A 118 17.95 -22.11 -3.09
N ILE A 119 18.05 -22.74 -1.92
CA ILE A 119 19.07 -22.36 -0.93
C ILE A 119 20.41 -22.95 -1.39
N THR A 120 21.15 -22.19 -2.17
CA THR A 120 22.61 -22.30 -2.18
C THR A 120 23.13 -21.32 -1.13
N ASP A 121 24.05 -21.77 -0.28
CA ASP A 121 24.53 -21.15 0.96
C ASP A 121 25.00 -19.67 0.93
N SER A 122 24.78 -18.92 -0.14
CA SER A 122 25.37 -17.58 -0.33
C SER A 122 24.40 -16.41 -0.53
N HIS A 123 23.10 -16.64 -0.71
CA HIS A 123 22.17 -15.53 -1.00
C HIS A 123 20.82 -15.76 -0.30
N TYR A 124 20.71 -15.33 0.97
CA TYR A 124 19.41 -15.18 1.63
C TYR A 124 18.72 -13.94 1.04
N ASN A 125 17.60 -14.14 0.38
CA ASN A 125 16.72 -13.03 0.03
C ASN A 125 15.98 -12.58 1.31
N ASN A 126 16.17 -11.33 1.70
CA ASN A 126 15.54 -10.72 2.86
C ASN A 126 14.44 -9.72 2.46
N ASP A 127 13.90 -9.84 1.26
CA ASP A 127 12.84 -8.96 0.78
C ASP A 127 11.53 -9.23 1.53
N TRP A 128 10.86 -8.16 1.88
CA TRP A 128 9.62 -8.17 2.64
C TRP A 128 8.64 -7.13 2.11
N LEU A 129 7.41 -7.20 2.55
CA LEU A 129 6.42 -6.16 2.32
C LEU A 129 5.64 -5.85 3.60
N GLU A 130 5.44 -4.57 3.87
CA GLU A 130 4.43 -4.10 4.81
C GLU A 130 3.07 -4.12 4.13
N ILE A 131 2.05 -4.60 4.81
CA ILE A 131 0.71 -4.70 4.23
C ILE A 131 -0.36 -4.39 5.27
N THR A 132 -1.38 -3.68 4.83
CA THR A 132 -2.68 -3.60 5.49
C THR A 132 -3.71 -4.28 4.59
N LEU A 133 -4.36 -5.33 5.07
CA LEU A 133 -5.44 -6.03 4.38
C LEU A 133 -6.74 -5.87 5.17
N ILE A 134 -7.80 -5.45 4.49
CA ILE A 134 -9.14 -5.40 5.06
C ILE A 134 -10.10 -6.31 4.29
N SER A 135 -11.14 -6.75 4.98
CA SER A 135 -12.34 -7.32 4.38
C SER A 135 -13.61 -6.64 4.90
N PHE A 136 -14.57 -6.46 4.01
CA PHE A 136 -15.87 -5.90 4.35
C PHE A 136 -16.99 -6.72 3.69
N ASN A 137 -17.82 -7.33 4.52
CA ASN A 137 -19.00 -8.06 4.05
C ASN A 137 -20.13 -7.08 3.80
N THR A 138 -20.60 -6.97 2.56
CA THR A 138 -21.62 -6.02 2.13
C THR A 138 -23.02 -6.34 2.65
N GLN A 139 -23.29 -7.59 3.07
CA GLN A 139 -24.57 -8.03 3.62
C GLN A 139 -24.63 -7.87 5.14
N THR A 140 -23.60 -8.41 5.83
CA THR A 140 -23.58 -8.41 7.30
C THR A 140 -22.96 -7.13 7.88
N ARG A 141 -22.29 -6.30 7.05
CA ARG A 141 -21.48 -5.13 7.43
C ARG A 141 -20.31 -5.46 8.36
N GLU A 142 -19.92 -6.72 8.44
CA GLU A 142 -18.76 -7.14 9.20
C GLU A 142 -17.49 -6.59 8.54
N PHE A 143 -16.70 -5.85 9.31
CA PHE A 143 -15.40 -5.33 8.91
C PHE A 143 -14.29 -6.03 9.69
N GLN A 144 -13.35 -6.61 8.97
CA GLN A 144 -12.14 -7.20 9.53
C GLN A 144 -10.90 -6.53 8.93
N TYR A 145 -9.81 -6.50 9.70
CA TYR A 145 -8.51 -6.12 9.20
C TYR A 145 -7.39 -6.95 9.80
N SER A 146 -6.28 -7.02 9.08
CA SER A 146 -5.00 -7.56 9.53
C SER A 146 -3.89 -6.72 8.92
N CYS A 147 -2.82 -6.51 9.67
CA CYS A 147 -1.64 -5.80 9.19
C CYS A 147 -0.39 -6.62 9.47
N GLY A 148 0.50 -6.67 8.47
CA GLY A 148 1.88 -7.13 8.62
C GLY A 148 2.81 -5.93 8.45
N GLY A 149 3.29 -5.34 9.57
CA GLY A 149 4.08 -4.11 9.56
C GLY A 149 3.29 -2.82 9.26
N GLY A 150 2.24 -2.91 8.46
CA GLY A 150 1.43 -1.78 8.00
C GLY A 150 0.54 -1.15 9.09
N GLU A 151 0.01 0.01 8.77
CA GLU A 151 -0.95 0.75 9.61
C GLU A 151 -1.91 1.56 8.74
N PHE A 152 -3.08 1.87 9.28
CA PHE A 152 -4.06 2.74 8.62
C PHE A 152 -4.81 3.58 9.66
N ALA A 153 -5.54 4.59 9.20
CA ALA A 153 -6.34 5.46 10.08
C ALA A 153 -7.83 5.34 9.76
N ILE A 154 -8.67 5.47 10.78
CA ILE A 154 -10.11 5.62 10.64
C ILE A 154 -10.52 6.93 11.31
N HIS A 155 -11.26 7.77 10.56
CA HIS A 155 -11.97 8.90 11.10
C HIS A 155 -13.44 8.51 11.26
N GLN A 156 -13.89 8.43 12.49
CA GLN A 156 -15.30 8.24 12.89
C GLN A 156 -15.54 8.84 14.27
N ASN A 157 -16.80 9.13 14.60
CA ASN A 157 -17.17 9.75 15.88
C ASN A 157 -16.34 11.02 16.18
N ASN A 158 -16.14 11.88 15.17
CA ASN A 158 -15.37 13.13 15.23
C ASN A 158 -13.92 12.94 15.74
N SER A 159 -13.32 11.81 15.48
CA SER A 159 -11.93 11.55 15.84
C SER A 159 -11.24 10.63 14.86
N ILE A 160 -9.94 10.89 14.63
CA ILE A 160 -9.09 10.02 13.84
C ILE A 160 -8.24 9.13 14.74
N LYS A 161 -8.18 7.84 14.43
CA LYS A 161 -7.38 6.86 15.18
C LYS A 161 -6.57 5.99 14.25
N ILE A 162 -5.36 5.63 14.68
CA ILE A 162 -4.50 4.65 14.00
C ILE A 162 -4.86 3.23 14.44
N TYR A 163 -4.88 2.34 13.47
CA TYR A 163 -5.05 0.91 13.64
C TYR A 163 -3.82 0.18 13.10
N LYS A 164 -3.38 -0.81 13.84
CA LYS A 164 -2.20 -1.64 13.56
C LYS A 164 -2.53 -3.10 13.80
N GLY A 165 -1.74 -3.98 13.24
CA GLY A 165 -1.76 -5.42 13.55
C GLY A 165 -0.40 -5.87 14.07
N ASN A 166 0.12 -6.95 13.49
CA ASN A 166 1.41 -7.50 13.83
C ASN A 166 2.54 -6.55 13.39
N SER A 167 3.59 -6.46 14.20
CA SER A 167 4.72 -5.54 13.95
C SER A 167 5.72 -6.06 12.91
N TYR A 168 5.66 -7.35 12.58
CA TYR A 168 6.50 -7.96 11.57
C TYR A 168 5.82 -7.91 10.18
N PRO A 169 6.58 -7.71 9.11
CA PRO A 169 6.07 -7.70 7.75
C PRO A 169 5.81 -9.11 7.21
N ILE A 170 5.31 -9.23 5.99
CA ILE A 170 5.29 -10.43 5.18
C ILE A 170 6.70 -10.69 4.63
N GLY A 171 7.19 -11.92 4.72
CA GLY A 171 8.55 -12.26 4.28
C GLY A 171 9.63 -11.75 5.22
N GLY A 172 10.81 -11.46 4.67
CA GLY A 172 11.96 -11.01 5.45
C GLY A 172 12.55 -12.08 6.36
N TRP A 173 13.51 -11.67 7.19
CA TRP A 173 14.11 -12.54 8.17
C TRP A 173 13.10 -12.94 9.24
N GLN A 174 12.92 -14.25 9.41
CA GLN A 174 11.99 -14.77 10.40
C GLN A 174 12.75 -15.25 11.64
N ILE A 175 12.54 -14.51 12.73
CA ILE A 175 12.99 -14.91 14.06
C ILE A 175 11.95 -15.88 14.65
N GLU A 176 10.67 -15.65 14.37
CA GLU A 176 9.56 -16.45 14.86
C GLU A 176 9.37 -17.71 14.00
N LYS A 177 9.23 -18.86 14.66
CA LYS A 177 8.79 -20.09 13.99
C LYS A 177 7.26 -20.07 13.87
N ASN A 178 6.74 -20.38 12.69
CA ASN A 178 5.30 -20.44 12.40
C ASN A 178 4.60 -19.09 12.64
N ARG A 179 5.07 -18.05 11.96
CA ARG A 179 4.47 -16.71 11.99
C ARG A 179 3.01 -16.76 11.53
N THR A 180 2.13 -16.13 12.31
CA THR A 180 0.70 -15.97 12.01
C THR A 180 0.30 -14.52 12.17
N PHE A 181 -0.76 -14.10 11.47
CA PHE A 181 -1.25 -12.73 11.51
C PHE A 181 -2.62 -12.67 12.17
N ASP A 182 -2.78 -11.70 13.09
CA ASP A 182 -4.00 -11.55 13.87
C ASP A 182 -5.10 -10.91 13.03
N THR A 183 -6.34 -11.38 13.24
CA THR A 183 -7.53 -10.75 12.69
C THR A 183 -8.17 -9.86 13.75
N HIS A 184 -8.44 -8.62 13.37
CA HIS A 184 -9.16 -7.66 14.19
C HIS A 184 -10.53 -7.36 13.57
N LYS A 185 -11.57 -7.27 14.39
CA LYS A 185 -12.93 -6.89 13.99
C LYS A 185 -13.27 -5.53 14.52
N LEU A 186 -13.90 -4.71 13.70
CA LEU A 186 -14.37 -3.38 14.06
C LEU A 186 -15.80 -3.16 13.58
N THR A 187 -16.51 -2.30 14.29
CA THR A 187 -17.76 -1.72 13.78
C THR A 187 -17.43 -0.38 13.14
N LEU A 188 -17.77 -0.24 11.86
CA LEU A 188 -17.68 1.02 11.16
C LEU A 188 -19.00 1.78 11.31
N GLU A 189 -18.90 3.04 11.71
CA GLU A 189 -20.04 3.96 11.71
C GLU A 189 -20.42 4.32 10.27
N GLU A 190 -21.63 4.80 10.07
CA GLU A 190 -22.06 5.36 8.79
C GLU A 190 -21.17 6.56 8.44
N LYS A 191 -20.65 6.60 7.21
CA LYS A 191 -19.69 7.62 6.73
C LYS A 191 -18.33 7.59 7.43
N ALA A 192 -17.96 6.48 8.05
CA ALA A 192 -16.58 6.29 8.49
C ALA A 192 -15.62 6.44 7.30
N LYS A 193 -14.53 7.19 7.50
CA LYS A 193 -13.50 7.41 6.49
C LYS A 193 -12.24 6.66 6.87
N LEU A 194 -11.81 5.77 6.00
CA LEU A 194 -10.61 4.98 6.16
C LEU A 194 -9.50 5.56 5.29
N TYR A 195 -8.31 5.71 5.87
CA TYR A 195 -7.13 6.23 5.18
C TYR A 195 -5.99 5.23 5.28
N PHE A 196 -5.60 4.70 4.15
CA PHE A 196 -4.48 3.78 3.99
C PHE A 196 -3.30 4.55 3.43
N PHE A 197 -2.10 4.37 3.99
CA PHE A 197 -0.93 5.13 3.58
C PHE A 197 0.35 4.31 3.74
N SER A 198 1.30 4.48 2.81
CA SER A 198 2.65 3.96 2.93
C SER A 198 3.52 4.88 3.79
N ASP A 199 4.70 4.44 4.10
CA ASP A 199 5.61 5.15 5.00
C ASP A 199 6.31 6.34 4.32
N GLY A 200 6.39 6.37 2.99
CA GLY A 200 7.01 7.45 2.22
C GLY A 200 6.42 8.83 2.51
N ILE A 201 5.10 8.91 2.79
CA ILE A 201 4.50 10.18 3.23
C ILE A 201 5.13 10.67 4.53
N LYS A 202 5.29 9.77 5.51
CA LYS A 202 5.82 10.11 6.83
C LYS A 202 7.29 10.52 6.77
N HIS A 203 8.00 9.97 5.80
CA HIS A 203 9.44 10.12 5.62
C HIS A 203 9.82 11.26 4.67
N GLN A 204 8.87 11.83 3.91
CA GLN A 204 9.15 12.94 3.01
C GLN A 204 9.66 14.18 3.75
N PHE A 205 10.79 14.73 3.29
CA PHE A 205 11.42 15.91 3.89
C PHE A 205 10.74 17.20 3.43
N ASP A 206 10.87 18.24 4.27
CA ASP A 206 10.47 19.62 3.98
C ASP A 206 11.41 20.29 3.00
N SER A 207 11.03 21.49 2.52
CA SER A 207 11.82 22.31 1.60
C SER A 207 13.24 22.64 2.09
N SER A 208 13.48 22.59 3.39
CA SER A 208 14.81 22.76 4.00
C SER A 208 15.60 21.46 4.12
N ASN A 209 15.03 20.33 3.74
CA ASN A 209 15.60 18.99 3.89
C ASN A 209 16.02 18.64 5.33
N THR A 210 15.28 19.15 6.31
CA THR A 210 15.63 18.97 7.74
C THR A 210 14.57 18.26 8.55
N LYS A 211 13.29 18.38 8.18
CA LYS A 211 12.17 17.81 8.94
C LYS A 211 11.37 16.87 8.07
N LYS A 212 11.06 15.70 8.62
CA LYS A 212 10.13 14.76 8.00
C LYS A 212 8.66 15.21 8.19
N PHE A 213 7.79 14.87 7.23
CA PHE A 213 6.34 15.15 7.30
C PHE A 213 5.75 14.58 8.59
N SER A 214 6.09 13.39 8.95
CA SER A 214 5.72 12.66 10.15
C SER A 214 4.25 12.20 10.21
N ARG A 215 4.02 11.09 10.93
CA ARG A 215 2.66 10.56 11.22
C ARG A 215 1.74 11.60 11.86
N ARG A 216 2.27 12.39 12.80
CA ARG A 216 1.48 13.40 13.50
C ARG A 216 0.89 14.44 12.53
N ARG A 217 1.71 14.92 11.59
CA ARG A 217 1.25 15.90 10.59
C ARG A 217 0.26 15.27 9.64
N LEU A 218 0.50 14.03 9.17
CA LEU A 218 -0.45 13.29 8.34
C LEU A 218 -1.83 13.23 8.99
N LEU A 219 -1.90 12.77 10.24
CA LEU A 219 -3.17 12.68 10.96
C LEU A 219 -3.84 14.03 11.17
N ASN A 220 -3.08 15.07 11.49
CA ASN A 220 -3.63 16.43 11.63
C ASN A 220 -4.24 16.94 10.32
N VAL A 221 -3.61 16.66 9.17
CA VAL A 221 -4.15 17.06 7.86
C VAL A 221 -5.43 16.28 7.56
N LEU A 222 -5.43 14.97 7.73
CA LEU A 222 -6.61 14.12 7.51
C LEU A 222 -7.79 14.50 8.43
N ASP A 223 -7.50 14.76 9.71
CA ASP A 223 -8.50 15.20 10.68
C ASP A 223 -9.05 16.59 10.36
N HIS A 224 -8.19 17.52 9.95
CA HIS A 224 -8.60 18.88 9.60
C HIS A 224 -9.52 18.93 8.37
N TYR A 225 -9.23 18.11 7.37
CA TYR A 225 -9.95 18.09 6.10
C TYR A 225 -11.04 17.01 6.01
N HIS A 226 -11.32 16.28 7.09
CA HIS A 226 -12.28 15.18 7.08
C HIS A 226 -13.69 15.54 6.59
N ALA A 227 -14.14 16.78 6.79
CA ALA A 227 -15.47 17.23 6.38
C ALA A 227 -15.63 17.44 4.86
N PHE A 228 -14.53 17.57 4.12
CA PHE A 228 -14.56 17.72 2.67
C PHE A 228 -14.89 16.41 1.96
N SER A 229 -15.31 16.48 0.69
CA SER A 229 -15.49 15.29 -0.13
C SER A 229 -14.15 14.57 -0.34
N MET A 230 -14.18 13.28 -0.67
CA MET A 230 -12.95 12.50 -0.91
C MET A 230 -12.09 13.11 -2.03
N GLU A 231 -12.70 13.59 -3.10
CA GLU A 231 -12.00 14.29 -4.20
C GLU A 231 -11.30 15.56 -3.69
N GLN A 232 -12.01 16.40 -2.95
CA GLN A 232 -11.42 17.62 -2.36
C GLN A 232 -10.28 17.30 -1.36
N GLN A 233 -10.41 16.21 -0.60
CA GLN A 233 -9.35 15.77 0.31
C GLN A 233 -8.10 15.35 -0.46
N GLN A 234 -8.23 14.68 -1.61
CA GLN A 234 -7.10 14.35 -2.48
C GLN A 234 -6.35 15.61 -2.92
N ASP A 235 -7.08 16.58 -3.47
CA ASP A 235 -6.49 17.84 -3.96
C ASP A 235 -5.79 18.62 -2.84
N LEU A 236 -6.45 18.73 -1.68
CA LEU A 236 -5.92 19.41 -0.51
C LEU A 236 -4.67 18.72 0.04
N PHE A 237 -4.68 17.38 0.11
CA PHE A 237 -3.54 16.64 0.59
C PHE A 237 -2.36 16.74 -0.39
N GLU A 238 -2.61 16.66 -1.68
CA GLU A 238 -1.59 16.85 -2.71
C GLU A 238 -0.98 18.26 -2.66
N PHE A 239 -1.81 19.29 -2.49
CA PHE A 239 -1.35 20.66 -2.29
C PHE A 239 -0.46 20.81 -1.05
N VAL A 240 -0.88 20.24 0.10
CA VAL A 240 -0.11 20.28 1.36
C VAL A 240 1.23 19.57 1.18
N LEU A 241 1.25 18.41 0.54
CA LEU A 241 2.47 17.65 0.32
C LEU A 241 3.42 18.38 -0.63
N ASN A 242 2.93 18.91 -1.74
CA ASN A 242 3.72 19.68 -2.70
C ASN A 242 4.30 20.97 -2.06
N THR A 243 3.52 21.67 -1.25
CA THR A 243 3.96 22.85 -0.48
C THR A 243 5.02 22.47 0.56
N TRP A 244 4.88 21.28 1.18
CA TRP A 244 5.85 20.80 2.16
C TRP A 244 7.22 20.51 1.56
N GLN A 245 7.24 19.77 0.46
CA GLN A 245 8.48 19.32 -0.16
C GLN A 245 9.08 20.35 -1.13
N GLU A 246 8.25 21.23 -1.73
CA GLU A 246 8.68 22.19 -2.77
C GLU A 246 9.59 21.54 -3.83
N ASN A 247 10.89 21.89 -3.83
CA ASN A 247 11.88 21.38 -4.78
C ASN A 247 12.67 20.17 -4.27
N ILE A 248 12.36 19.65 -3.08
CA ILE A 248 13.04 18.46 -2.56
C ILE A 248 12.52 17.23 -3.27
N LYS A 249 13.44 16.42 -3.79
CA LYS A 249 13.08 15.18 -4.47
C LYS A 249 12.34 14.26 -3.48
N GLN A 250 11.33 13.58 -3.97
CA GLN A 250 10.64 12.51 -3.25
C GLN A 250 11.65 11.41 -2.87
N THR A 251 11.61 10.94 -1.63
CA THR A 251 12.61 10.02 -1.07
C THR A 251 12.15 8.55 -1.11
N ASP A 252 10.86 8.32 -1.30
CA ASP A 252 10.25 6.99 -1.33
C ASP A 252 8.94 7.02 -2.10
N ASP A 253 8.33 5.88 -2.39
CA ASP A 253 7.01 5.79 -2.96
C ASP A 253 5.97 6.38 -1.99
N ILE A 254 5.03 7.14 -2.50
CA ILE A 254 3.98 7.78 -1.71
C ILE A 254 2.62 7.27 -2.14
N SER A 255 1.94 6.61 -1.22
CA SER A 255 0.57 6.14 -1.40
C SER A 255 -0.33 6.65 -0.28
N LEU A 256 -1.47 7.26 -0.65
CA LEU A 256 -2.56 7.60 0.27
C LEU A 256 -3.89 7.31 -0.41
N ILE A 257 -4.69 6.45 0.21
CA ILE A 257 -5.98 6.04 -0.32
C ILE A 257 -7.05 6.30 0.73
N GLY A 258 -8.04 7.10 0.38
CA GLY A 258 -9.20 7.39 1.20
C GLY A 258 -10.43 6.65 0.70
N ILE A 259 -11.19 6.04 1.61
CA ILE A 259 -12.44 5.31 1.32
C ILE A 259 -13.48 5.71 2.36
N GLU A 260 -14.68 6.10 1.91
CA GLU A 260 -15.84 6.37 2.79
C GLU A 260 -16.86 5.24 2.68
N PHE A 261 -17.29 4.73 3.84
CA PHE A 261 -18.23 3.60 3.99
C PHE A 261 -19.66 4.05 4.30
#